data_0186eaba48568e0d8c6833d743c0802b
#
_entry.id   0186eaba48568e0d8c6833d743c0802b
#
_cell.length_a   1.000
_cell.length_b   1.000
_cell.length_c   1.000
_cell.angle_alpha   90.00
_cell.angle_beta   90.00
_cell.angle_gamma   90.00
#
_symmetry.space_group_name_H-M   'P 1'
#
loop_
_entity.id
_entity.type
_entity.pdbx_description
1 polymer ?
#
loop_
_entity_poly.entity_id
_entity_poly.type
_entity_poly.pdbx_seq_one_letter_code
_entity_poly.pdbx_strand_id
1 'polypeptide(L)'
;MARPVVAIVGRPNVGKSTLFNKLVGARLSIVDDKPGVTRDRIYGDCEWLGHRFLLVDTGGIEPRADDVILSQMRAQANIAIATADVIVLVTDLRSGVVATDQDVANMLQKSGKPVILCVNKCDSVGAPDPEFYEFYNLGMGDPIAVSAVHGHGTGDLLDAVIAYFPPESEEEEEDDTIKVAVIGKPNVGKSSLINRISGQERAIVSDIAGTTRDATDTRIENQYGKFTFIDTAGIRRKSKVTDAIEKYSIIRARTAVERANVCVIMIDATEGFTEQDSKVAGIALDQGKGCIVVVNKWDAVEKDGNTMREYKEKLEVDFAFMKFAPFVFISAKTGQRVDRLFEQIAYVYAQSTMRISTGKLNEILGAATARVQPPTDKGKRLKIYYMTQASVCPPTFVFFVNNAQLFHFSYQRYLENQIREVFGLEGTPVRFIIRERGEGKK
;
A
#
# COMPACT_ATOMS: atom_id res chain seq x y z
N MET A 1 -0.36 -4.48 13.23
CA MET A 1 -1.22 -3.26 13.14
C MET A 1 -1.00 -2.53 11.82
N ALA A 2 -2.01 -1.80 11.28
CA ALA A 2 -1.79 -0.88 10.16
C ALA A 2 -0.90 0.27 10.61
N ARG A 3 0.03 0.67 9.76
CA ARG A 3 0.89 1.83 10.05
C ARG A 3 0.05 3.09 10.20
N PRO A 4 0.34 3.96 11.16
CA PRO A 4 -0.28 5.26 11.25
C PRO A 4 -0.09 6.07 9.96
N VAL A 5 -1.09 6.85 9.59
CA VAL A 5 -1.04 7.74 8.43
C VAL A 5 -0.92 9.18 8.93
N VAL A 6 0.09 9.88 8.45
CA VAL A 6 0.34 11.30 8.77
C VAL A 6 0.16 12.12 7.51
N ALA A 7 -0.75 13.09 7.51
CA ALA A 7 -1.00 13.95 6.35
C ALA A 7 -0.44 15.35 6.57
N ILE A 8 0.28 15.85 5.57
CA ILE A 8 0.77 17.24 5.53
C ILE A 8 -0.25 18.09 4.78
N VAL A 9 -0.78 19.12 5.44
CA VAL A 9 -1.76 20.07 4.91
C VAL A 9 -1.21 21.48 5.01
N GLY A 10 -1.61 22.37 4.14
CA GLY A 10 -1.22 23.79 4.18
C GLY A 10 -1.36 24.43 2.81
N ARG A 11 -1.31 25.76 2.76
CA ARG A 11 -1.42 26.53 1.51
C ARG A 11 -0.27 26.27 0.53
N PRO A 12 -0.41 26.64 -0.73
CA PRO A 12 0.69 26.57 -1.70
C PRO A 12 1.93 27.33 -1.21
N ASN A 13 3.12 26.84 -1.57
CA ASN A 13 4.42 27.49 -1.32
C ASN A 13 4.88 27.63 0.15
N VAL A 14 4.19 27.03 1.13
CA VAL A 14 4.68 26.97 2.53
C VAL A 14 5.80 25.96 2.73
N GLY A 15 6.12 25.15 1.71
CA GLY A 15 7.22 24.18 1.75
C GLY A 15 6.80 22.75 2.13
N LYS A 16 5.54 22.37 1.95
CA LYS A 16 5.03 21.00 2.22
C LYS A 16 5.86 19.91 1.56
N SER A 17 6.06 20.00 0.24
CA SER A 17 6.81 19.00 -0.51
C SER A 17 8.30 18.99 -0.15
N THR A 18 8.88 20.12 0.25
CA THR A 18 10.25 20.19 0.78
C THR A 18 10.34 19.45 2.11
N LEU A 19 9.38 19.71 3.01
CA LEU A 19 9.28 19.02 4.30
C LEU A 19 9.05 17.52 4.09
N PHE A 20 8.11 17.14 3.23
CA PHE A 20 7.84 15.75 2.87
C PHE A 20 9.12 15.03 2.40
N ASN A 21 9.83 15.60 1.41
CA ASN A 21 11.07 15.01 0.89
C ASN A 21 12.15 14.91 1.96
N LYS A 22 12.22 15.89 2.88
CA LYS A 22 13.19 15.87 3.98
C LYS A 22 12.90 14.75 4.97
N LEU A 23 11.62 14.55 5.33
CA LEU A 23 11.20 13.52 6.28
C LEU A 23 11.30 12.10 5.69
N VAL A 24 10.92 11.92 4.42
CA VAL A 24 11.06 10.65 3.69
C VAL A 24 12.52 10.35 3.35
N GLY A 25 13.33 11.37 3.04
CA GLY A 25 14.72 11.23 2.61
C GLY A 25 15.71 10.84 3.73
N ALA A 26 15.30 10.81 4.97
CA ALA A 26 16.18 10.45 6.09
C ALA A 26 16.63 8.97 6.07
N ARG A 27 15.91 8.07 5.38
CA ARG A 27 16.35 6.70 5.02
C ARG A 27 15.58 6.16 3.81
N LEU A 28 16.02 6.50 2.61
CA LEU A 28 15.73 5.68 1.43
C LEU A 28 16.62 4.42 1.49
N SER A 29 16.11 3.34 2.08
CA SER A 29 16.64 2.02 1.76
C SER A 29 16.30 1.73 0.30
N ILE A 30 17.32 1.36 -0.44
CA ILE A 30 17.36 0.99 -1.85
C ILE A 30 16.14 0.13 -2.20
N VAL A 31 15.18 0.71 -2.91
CA VAL A 31 14.11 -0.03 -3.56
C VAL A 31 14.48 -0.11 -5.03
N ASP A 32 14.68 -1.33 -5.52
CA ASP A 32 14.99 -1.66 -6.91
C ASP A 32 14.09 -0.91 -7.90
N ASP A 33 14.70 -0.30 -8.91
CA ASP A 33 14.02 0.27 -10.07
C ASP A 33 13.38 -0.86 -10.89
N LYS A 34 12.09 -1.12 -10.65
CA LYS A 34 11.31 -1.97 -11.54
C LYS A 34 10.64 -1.09 -12.60
N PRO A 35 10.82 -1.38 -13.90
CA PRO A 35 10.16 -0.67 -14.98
C PRO A 35 8.64 -0.88 -14.91
N GLY A 36 7.86 0.20 -14.92
CA GLY A 36 6.40 0.18 -15.04
C GLY A 36 5.61 0.76 -13.86
N VAL A 37 6.25 1.12 -12.73
CA VAL A 37 5.59 1.78 -11.60
C VAL A 37 5.99 3.26 -11.58
N THR A 38 5.08 4.13 -12.00
CA THR A 38 5.22 5.58 -11.83
C THR A 38 5.19 5.92 -10.35
N ARG A 39 6.29 6.44 -9.79
CA ARG A 39 6.36 6.98 -8.43
C ARG A 39 5.50 8.24 -8.36
N ASP A 40 4.26 8.10 -7.88
CA ASP A 40 3.51 9.26 -7.42
C ASP A 40 4.19 9.79 -6.14
N ARG A 41 4.71 11.02 -6.18
CA ARG A 41 5.39 11.72 -5.07
C ARG A 41 4.42 12.15 -3.94
N ILE A 42 3.30 11.48 -3.79
CA ILE A 42 2.22 11.89 -2.88
C ILE A 42 2.36 11.24 -1.52
N TYR A 43 3.08 10.11 -1.41
CA TYR A 43 3.26 9.36 -0.16
C TYR A 43 4.66 8.79 -0.04
N GLY A 44 5.12 8.64 1.20
CA GLY A 44 6.43 8.05 1.52
C GLY A 44 6.40 7.30 2.85
N ASP A 45 7.20 6.25 2.93
CA ASP A 45 7.39 5.51 4.18
C ASP A 45 8.39 6.27 5.06
N CYS A 46 8.02 6.51 6.31
CA CYS A 46 8.86 7.14 7.32
C CYS A 46 9.09 6.20 8.51
N GLU A 47 10.27 6.30 9.10
CA GLU A 47 10.61 5.60 10.35
C GLU A 47 11.29 6.59 11.31
N TRP A 48 10.78 6.70 12.53
CA TRP A 48 11.34 7.54 13.58
C TRP A 48 11.28 6.83 14.92
N LEU A 49 12.39 6.73 15.62
CA LEU A 49 12.54 6.05 16.92
C LEU A 49 11.88 4.65 16.96
N GLY A 50 11.96 3.90 15.86
CA GLY A 50 11.34 2.57 15.73
C GLY A 50 9.90 2.57 15.24
N HIS A 51 9.19 3.70 15.30
CA HIS A 51 7.82 3.83 14.80
C HIS A 51 7.81 4.01 13.29
N ARG A 52 7.06 3.15 12.58
CA ARG A 52 6.87 3.23 11.13
C ARG A 52 5.50 3.80 10.81
N PHE A 53 5.46 4.77 9.90
CA PHE A 53 4.22 5.41 9.47
C PHE A 53 4.28 5.84 8.00
N LEU A 54 3.09 6.05 7.43
CA LEU A 54 2.94 6.55 6.05
C LEU A 54 2.77 8.06 6.09
N LEU A 55 3.67 8.80 5.45
CA LEU A 55 3.55 10.24 5.27
C LEU A 55 2.87 10.55 3.94
N VAL A 56 1.93 11.49 3.93
CA VAL A 56 1.15 11.88 2.75
C VAL A 56 1.29 13.37 2.50
N ASP A 57 1.79 13.77 1.32
CA ASP A 57 1.78 15.16 0.87
C ASP A 57 0.47 15.46 0.13
N THR A 58 -0.46 16.13 0.81
CA THR A 58 -1.71 16.53 0.18
C THR A 58 -1.55 17.68 -0.84
N GLY A 59 -0.41 18.37 -0.85
CA GLY A 59 -0.08 19.44 -1.82
C GLY A 59 0.19 18.92 -3.22
N GLY A 60 0.65 17.66 -3.37
CA GLY A 60 0.77 16.99 -4.67
C GLY A 60 -0.59 16.60 -5.28
N ILE A 61 -1.68 16.85 -4.56
CA ILE A 61 -3.06 16.61 -5.02
C ILE A 61 -3.59 17.93 -5.62
N GLU A 62 -3.17 18.25 -6.84
CA GLU A 62 -3.64 19.46 -7.52
C GLU A 62 -5.07 19.28 -8.05
N PRO A 63 -6.01 20.16 -7.65
CA PRO A 63 -7.22 20.43 -8.43
C PRO A 63 -6.86 21.21 -9.71
N ARG A 64 -7.74 21.21 -10.70
CA ARG A 64 -7.54 21.91 -11.98
C ARG A 64 -7.24 23.40 -11.78
N ALA A 65 -6.49 23.99 -12.70
CA ALA A 65 -5.85 25.31 -12.64
C ALA A 65 -6.76 26.54 -12.37
N ASP A 66 -8.08 26.37 -12.31
CA ASP A 66 -9.05 27.47 -12.15
C ASP A 66 -9.64 27.58 -10.74
N ASP A 67 -9.23 26.72 -9.78
CA ASP A 67 -9.79 26.73 -8.44
C ASP A 67 -9.12 27.78 -7.53
N VAL A 68 -9.94 28.52 -6.78
CA VAL A 68 -9.49 29.48 -5.77
C VAL A 68 -8.66 28.74 -4.71
N ILE A 69 -7.53 29.31 -4.25
CA ILE A 69 -6.60 28.74 -3.24
C ILE A 69 -7.35 28.13 -2.03
N LEU A 70 -8.42 28.76 -1.60
CA LEU A 70 -9.23 28.30 -0.48
C LEU A 70 -9.95 26.98 -0.76
N SER A 71 -10.43 26.75 -2.01
CA SER A 71 -11.09 25.50 -2.38
C SER A 71 -10.08 24.34 -2.42
N GLN A 72 -8.86 24.60 -2.88
CA GLN A 72 -7.75 23.64 -2.88
C GLN A 72 -7.36 23.23 -1.45
N MET A 73 -7.21 24.19 -0.54
CA MET A 73 -6.86 23.91 0.86
C MET A 73 -7.97 23.15 1.59
N ARG A 74 -9.25 23.49 1.33
CA ARG A 74 -10.38 22.73 1.87
C ARG A 74 -10.41 21.28 1.37
N ALA A 75 -10.11 21.05 0.10
CA ALA A 75 -10.01 19.72 -0.47
C ALA A 75 -8.87 18.90 0.20
N GLN A 76 -7.70 19.51 0.38
CA GLN A 76 -6.57 18.90 1.09
C GLN A 76 -6.92 18.56 2.55
N ALA A 77 -7.55 19.50 3.27
CA ALA A 77 -7.98 19.28 4.65
C ALA A 77 -9.01 18.14 4.75
N ASN A 78 -10.00 18.09 3.86
CA ASN A 78 -10.98 16.99 3.82
C ASN A 78 -10.33 15.63 3.59
N ILE A 79 -9.34 15.55 2.70
CA ILE A 79 -8.58 14.32 2.45
C ILE A 79 -7.82 13.91 3.71
N ALA A 80 -7.11 14.85 4.34
CA ALA A 80 -6.36 14.59 5.57
C ALA A 80 -7.28 14.12 6.71
N ILE A 81 -8.40 14.79 6.94
CA ILE A 81 -9.40 14.44 7.95
C ILE A 81 -9.92 13.02 7.75
N ALA A 82 -10.14 12.63 6.50
CA ALA A 82 -10.73 11.33 6.20
C ALA A 82 -9.71 10.17 6.18
N THR A 83 -8.41 10.45 5.98
CA THR A 83 -7.38 9.39 5.83
C THR A 83 -6.35 9.34 6.94
N ALA A 84 -5.99 10.48 7.52
CA ALA A 84 -4.87 10.55 8.45
C ALA A 84 -5.28 10.20 9.89
N ASP A 85 -4.33 9.62 10.62
CA ASP A 85 -4.41 9.46 12.06
C ASP A 85 -3.90 10.73 12.77
N VAL A 86 -2.90 11.40 12.18
CA VAL A 86 -2.33 12.66 12.65
C VAL A 86 -2.20 13.61 11.46
N ILE A 87 -2.51 14.88 11.66
CA ILE A 87 -2.42 15.92 10.62
C ILE A 87 -1.35 16.93 11.01
N VAL A 88 -0.46 17.26 10.07
CA VAL A 88 0.52 18.34 10.23
C VAL A 88 0.06 19.53 9.39
N LEU A 89 -0.38 20.59 10.05
CA LEU A 89 -0.71 21.86 9.40
C LEU A 89 0.58 22.67 9.23
N VAL A 90 1.02 22.85 7.99
CA VAL A 90 2.24 23.60 7.66
C VAL A 90 1.89 25.02 7.27
N THR A 91 2.48 25.97 7.98
CA THR A 91 2.41 27.41 7.74
C THR A 91 3.80 27.97 7.40
N ASP A 92 3.91 29.24 7.07
CA ASP A 92 5.14 29.90 6.63
C ASP A 92 5.43 31.11 7.50
N LEU A 93 6.52 31.08 8.26
CA LEU A 93 6.95 32.17 9.15
C LEU A 93 7.03 33.51 8.42
N ARG A 94 7.62 33.52 7.21
CA ARG A 94 7.91 34.77 6.46
C ARG A 94 6.65 35.52 6.00
N SER A 95 5.54 34.82 5.84
CA SER A 95 4.27 35.42 5.41
C SER A 95 3.31 35.65 6.55
N GLY A 96 3.66 35.22 7.78
CA GLY A 96 2.80 35.30 8.95
C GLY A 96 1.51 34.50 8.82
N VAL A 97 0.59 34.72 9.76
CA VAL A 97 -0.74 34.10 9.77
C VAL A 97 -1.63 34.78 8.76
N VAL A 98 -2.23 34.03 7.86
CA VAL A 98 -3.20 34.58 6.86
C VAL A 98 -4.59 33.97 7.08
N ALA A 99 -5.62 34.66 6.58
CA ALA A 99 -7.02 34.23 6.75
C ALA A 99 -7.31 32.80 6.30
N THR A 100 -6.65 32.37 5.24
CA THR A 100 -6.77 30.97 4.72
C THR A 100 -6.20 29.95 5.68
N ASP A 101 -5.13 30.27 6.43
CA ASP A 101 -4.59 29.38 7.46
C ASP A 101 -5.60 29.23 8.60
N GLN A 102 -6.25 30.34 9.01
CA GLN A 102 -7.29 30.30 10.03
C GLN A 102 -8.53 29.51 9.62
N ASP A 103 -8.97 29.61 8.37
CA ASP A 103 -10.09 28.81 7.85
C ASP A 103 -9.82 27.32 7.91
N VAL A 104 -8.61 26.91 7.50
CA VAL A 104 -8.20 25.49 7.53
C VAL A 104 -8.01 25.01 8.97
N ALA A 105 -7.39 25.82 9.84
CA ALA A 105 -7.25 25.53 11.25
C ALA A 105 -8.61 25.25 11.91
N ASN A 106 -9.58 26.13 11.69
CA ASN A 106 -10.95 25.97 12.21
C ASN A 106 -11.62 24.67 11.70
N MET A 107 -11.36 24.29 10.45
CA MET A 107 -11.91 23.08 9.86
C MET A 107 -11.26 21.82 10.45
N LEU A 108 -9.94 21.85 10.65
CA LEU A 108 -9.20 20.74 11.25
C LEU A 108 -9.58 20.56 12.73
N GLN A 109 -9.74 21.62 13.51
CA GLN A 109 -10.22 21.57 14.89
C GLN A 109 -11.57 20.88 15.03
N LYS A 110 -12.53 21.22 14.14
CA LYS A 110 -13.86 20.59 14.13
C LYS A 110 -13.85 19.09 13.79
N SER A 111 -12.77 18.60 13.21
CA SER A 111 -12.66 17.19 12.84
C SER A 111 -12.40 16.25 14.02
N GLY A 112 -11.92 16.78 15.15
CA GLY A 112 -11.51 16.00 16.31
C GLY A 112 -10.25 15.15 16.11
N LYS A 113 -9.55 15.29 14.97
CA LYS A 113 -8.27 14.61 14.72
C LYS A 113 -7.12 15.34 15.43
N PRO A 114 -6.07 14.62 15.87
CA PRO A 114 -4.83 15.23 16.31
C PRO A 114 -4.22 16.10 15.21
N VAL A 115 -3.96 17.36 15.50
CA VAL A 115 -3.35 18.31 14.57
C VAL A 115 -2.11 18.92 15.22
N ILE A 116 -1.01 18.91 14.49
CA ILE A 116 0.26 19.53 14.91
C ILE A 116 0.51 20.74 14.02
N LEU A 117 0.73 21.89 14.63
CA LEU A 117 1.05 23.13 13.91
C LEU A 117 2.56 23.20 13.66
N CYS A 118 2.94 23.15 12.39
CA CYS A 118 4.32 23.29 11.93
C CYS A 118 4.51 24.65 11.26
N VAL A 119 5.33 25.51 11.85
CA VAL A 119 5.73 26.80 11.26
C VAL A 119 7.04 26.59 10.53
N ASN A 120 6.99 26.56 9.21
CA ASN A 120 8.15 26.31 8.35
C ASN A 120 8.88 27.62 7.98
N LYS A 121 10.08 27.47 7.43
CA LYS A 121 11.02 28.56 7.05
C LYS A 121 11.58 29.34 8.26
N CYS A 122 11.64 28.67 9.41
CA CYS A 122 12.39 29.15 10.57
C CYS A 122 13.87 28.82 10.36
N ASP A 123 14.56 29.62 9.55
CA ASP A 123 15.92 29.32 9.12
C ASP A 123 16.99 29.82 10.11
N SER A 124 16.61 30.69 11.06
CA SER A 124 17.46 31.19 12.14
C SER A 124 17.71 30.10 13.20
N VAL A 125 18.96 29.98 13.62
CA VAL A 125 19.34 29.07 14.73
C VAL A 125 19.25 29.86 16.03
N GLY A 126 18.46 29.36 16.98
CA GLY A 126 18.28 29.99 18.31
C GLY A 126 16.83 30.21 18.67
N ALA A 127 16.55 31.24 19.45
CA ALA A 127 15.16 31.59 19.82
C ALA A 127 14.37 31.95 18.56
N PRO A 128 13.11 31.52 18.45
CA PRO A 128 12.24 31.88 17.32
C PRO A 128 12.08 33.40 17.22
N ASP A 129 11.94 33.89 15.98
CA ASP A 129 11.63 35.28 15.71
C ASP A 129 10.30 35.70 16.41
N PRO A 130 10.13 36.95 16.83
CA PRO A 130 8.91 37.40 17.52
C PRO A 130 7.62 37.06 16.75
N GLU A 131 7.63 37.13 15.43
CA GLU A 131 6.52 36.77 14.55
C GLU A 131 6.08 35.31 14.68
N PHE A 132 6.94 34.43 15.15
CA PHE A 132 6.58 33.03 15.40
C PHE A 132 5.43 32.90 16.42
N TYR A 133 5.39 33.77 17.41
CA TYR A 133 4.37 33.70 18.46
C TYR A 133 2.96 34.07 17.99
N GLU A 134 2.83 34.71 16.82
CA GLU A 134 1.52 35.00 16.22
C GLU A 134 0.75 33.72 15.82
N PHE A 135 1.48 32.63 15.57
CA PHE A 135 0.87 31.33 15.17
C PHE A 135 0.07 30.68 16.30
N TYR A 136 0.26 31.06 17.56
CA TYR A 136 -0.63 30.65 18.66
C TYR A 136 -2.07 31.08 18.45
N ASN A 137 -2.33 32.17 17.69
CA ASN A 137 -3.66 32.63 17.38
C ASN A 137 -4.48 31.66 16.54
N LEU A 138 -3.84 30.67 15.88
CA LEU A 138 -4.53 29.57 15.17
C LEU A 138 -5.22 28.59 16.12
N GLY A 139 -4.89 28.61 17.43
CA GLY A 139 -5.53 27.79 18.44
C GLY A 139 -5.28 26.27 18.28
N MET A 140 -4.13 25.91 17.70
CA MET A 140 -3.75 24.50 17.40
C MET A 140 -2.75 23.91 18.41
N GLY A 141 -2.63 24.49 19.60
CA GLY A 141 -1.60 24.14 20.57
C GLY A 141 -0.27 24.82 20.27
N ASP A 142 0.83 24.27 20.81
CA ASP A 142 2.16 24.83 20.67
C ASP A 142 2.68 24.67 19.23
N PRO A 143 3.01 25.76 18.52
CA PRO A 143 3.58 25.66 17.18
C PRO A 143 5.02 25.15 17.24
N ILE A 144 5.41 24.32 16.29
CA ILE A 144 6.76 23.77 16.15
C ILE A 144 7.50 24.50 15.05
N ALA A 145 8.62 25.13 15.40
CA ALA A 145 9.47 25.84 14.46
C ALA A 145 10.31 24.83 13.62
N VAL A 146 10.19 24.89 12.30
CA VAL A 146 10.88 23.97 11.40
C VAL A 146 11.55 24.74 10.25
N SER A 147 12.73 24.30 9.86
CA SER A 147 13.32 24.65 8.56
C SER A 147 13.42 23.38 7.70
N ALA A 148 12.46 23.19 6.79
CA ALA A 148 12.46 22.04 5.90
C ALA A 148 13.69 21.96 5.01
N VAL A 149 14.29 23.09 4.64
CA VAL A 149 15.50 23.16 3.82
C VAL A 149 16.73 22.69 4.62
N HIS A 150 16.90 23.20 5.83
CA HIS A 150 18.06 22.91 6.67
C HIS A 150 17.85 21.67 7.56
N GLY A 151 16.62 21.25 7.80
CA GLY A 151 16.26 20.10 8.65
C GLY A 151 16.21 20.45 10.14
N HIS A 152 16.24 21.74 10.50
CA HIS A 152 16.09 22.16 11.89
C HIS A 152 14.65 21.94 12.37
N GLY A 153 14.46 21.49 13.61
CA GLY A 153 13.15 21.25 14.24
C GLY A 153 12.38 20.04 13.66
N THR A 154 12.95 19.31 12.68
CA THR A 154 12.27 18.13 12.12
C THR A 154 12.18 16.97 13.11
N GLY A 155 13.14 16.85 14.04
CA GLY A 155 13.09 15.86 15.12
C GLY A 155 11.96 16.14 16.09
N ASP A 156 11.84 17.39 16.56
CA ASP A 156 10.77 17.81 17.48
C ASP A 156 9.37 17.63 16.85
N LEU A 157 9.27 17.91 15.53
CA LEU A 157 8.05 17.63 14.79
C LEU A 157 7.72 16.13 14.75
N LEU A 158 8.69 15.27 14.51
CA LEU A 158 8.51 13.83 14.47
C LEU A 158 8.19 13.26 15.86
N ASP A 159 8.81 13.78 16.92
CA ASP A 159 8.50 13.39 18.30
C ASP A 159 7.05 13.75 18.64
N ALA A 160 6.59 14.94 18.26
CA ALA A 160 5.19 15.35 18.44
C ALA A 160 4.22 14.47 17.64
N VAL A 161 4.60 14.03 16.44
CA VAL A 161 3.79 13.13 15.60
C VAL A 161 3.63 11.77 16.24
N ILE A 162 4.73 11.12 16.67
CA ILE A 162 4.68 9.77 17.24
C ILE A 162 3.98 9.73 18.59
N ALA A 163 3.94 10.86 19.33
CA ALA A 163 3.23 10.97 20.61
C ALA A 163 1.72 10.68 20.48
N TYR A 164 1.14 10.88 19.29
CA TYR A 164 -0.26 10.57 19.00
C TYR A 164 -0.48 9.16 18.44
N PHE A 165 0.58 8.39 18.24
CA PHE A 165 0.41 7.00 17.78
C PHE A 165 -0.11 6.14 18.92
N PRO A 166 -1.01 5.19 18.63
CA PRO A 166 -1.45 4.24 19.64
C PRO A 166 -0.24 3.47 20.15
N PRO A 167 -0.24 3.12 21.46
CA PRO A 167 0.79 2.24 21.99
C PRO A 167 0.83 0.94 21.18
N GLU A 168 2.02 0.45 20.87
CA GLU A 168 2.19 -0.88 20.28
C GLU A 168 1.62 -1.89 21.29
N SER A 169 0.43 -2.43 21.01
CA SER A 169 -0.09 -3.54 21.77
C SER A 169 0.75 -4.76 21.41
N GLU A 170 1.43 -5.34 22.38
CA GLU A 170 2.22 -6.56 22.25
C GLU A 170 1.35 -7.81 21.94
N GLU A 171 0.05 -7.71 22.03
CA GLU A 171 -0.89 -8.78 21.74
C GLU A 171 -1.60 -8.48 20.41
N GLU A 172 -1.01 -8.91 19.28
CA GLU A 172 -1.84 -9.34 18.17
C GLU A 172 -2.54 -10.63 18.64
N GLU A 173 -3.80 -10.54 19.09
CA GLU A 173 -4.67 -11.72 19.10
C GLU A 173 -4.49 -12.41 17.75
N GLU A 174 -4.11 -13.68 17.75
CA GLU A 174 -4.03 -14.50 16.54
C GLU A 174 -5.44 -14.52 15.93
N ASP A 175 -5.72 -13.52 15.10
CA ASP A 175 -6.97 -13.41 14.37
C ASP A 175 -6.94 -14.51 13.29
N ASP A 176 -7.58 -15.64 13.58
CA ASP A 176 -7.68 -16.84 12.72
C ASP A 176 -8.48 -16.55 11.42
N THR A 177 -8.49 -15.29 10.97
CA THR A 177 -9.19 -14.86 9.77
C THR A 177 -8.24 -14.45 8.66
N ILE A 178 -8.63 -14.78 7.42
CA ILE A 178 -7.91 -14.30 6.23
C ILE A 178 -8.31 -12.84 5.97
N LYS A 179 -7.36 -11.92 6.11
CA LYS A 179 -7.58 -10.48 5.88
C LYS A 179 -7.55 -10.18 4.38
N VAL A 180 -8.63 -9.61 3.86
CA VAL A 180 -8.85 -9.38 2.42
C VAL A 180 -9.06 -7.90 2.13
N ALA A 181 -8.25 -7.34 1.24
CA ALA A 181 -8.48 -5.99 0.69
C ALA A 181 -9.12 -6.08 -0.70
N VAL A 182 -10.20 -5.33 -0.92
CA VAL A 182 -10.84 -5.20 -2.23
C VAL A 182 -10.44 -3.86 -2.84
N ILE A 183 -9.61 -3.91 -3.87
CA ILE A 183 -9.05 -2.73 -4.54
C ILE A 183 -9.46 -2.70 -6.02
N GLY A 184 -9.36 -1.54 -6.64
CA GLY A 184 -9.72 -1.33 -8.04
C GLY A 184 -10.16 0.11 -8.26
N LYS A 185 -10.23 0.53 -9.53
CA LYS A 185 -10.67 1.89 -9.90
C LYS A 185 -12.12 2.19 -9.44
N PRO A 186 -12.55 3.45 -9.44
CA PRO A 186 -13.95 3.79 -9.18
C PRO A 186 -14.92 3.02 -10.11
N ASN A 187 -16.10 2.70 -9.63
CA ASN A 187 -17.23 2.10 -10.37
C ASN A 187 -17.02 0.67 -10.93
N VAL A 188 -15.92 -0.01 -10.65
CA VAL A 188 -15.71 -1.44 -10.99
C VAL A 188 -16.62 -2.41 -10.24
N GLY A 189 -17.36 -1.93 -9.22
CA GLY A 189 -18.34 -2.74 -8.47
C GLY A 189 -17.86 -3.23 -7.11
N LYS A 190 -16.84 -2.62 -6.50
CA LYS A 190 -16.36 -2.98 -5.13
C LYS A 190 -17.47 -2.96 -4.10
N SER A 191 -18.26 -1.86 -4.06
CA SER A 191 -19.38 -1.73 -3.11
C SER A 191 -20.48 -2.78 -3.38
N SER A 192 -20.73 -3.10 -4.65
CA SER A 192 -21.69 -4.14 -5.03
C SER A 192 -21.23 -5.52 -4.58
N LEU A 193 -19.93 -5.82 -4.69
CA LEU A 193 -19.34 -7.07 -4.20
C LEU A 193 -19.49 -7.16 -2.68
N ILE A 194 -19.07 -6.14 -1.93
CA ILE A 194 -19.15 -6.12 -0.47
C ILE A 194 -20.60 -6.25 0.01
N ASN A 195 -21.55 -5.53 -0.61
CA ASN A 195 -22.96 -5.65 -0.27
C ASN A 195 -23.52 -7.05 -0.57
N ARG A 196 -23.12 -7.66 -1.69
CA ARG A 196 -23.51 -9.03 -2.04
C ARG A 196 -23.00 -10.03 -1.02
N ILE A 197 -21.73 -9.93 -0.66
CA ILE A 197 -21.07 -10.83 0.30
C ILE A 197 -21.70 -10.68 1.70
N SER A 198 -21.93 -9.42 2.14
CA SER A 198 -22.54 -9.15 3.46
C SER A 198 -24.02 -9.53 3.55
N GLY A 199 -24.73 -9.67 2.43
CA GLY A 199 -26.16 -10.01 2.36
C GLY A 199 -26.44 -11.50 2.13
N GLN A 200 -25.44 -12.37 2.10
CA GLN A 200 -25.66 -13.82 1.97
C GLN A 200 -26.15 -14.40 3.30
N GLU A 201 -27.25 -15.15 3.29
CA GLU A 201 -27.89 -15.79 4.48
C GLU A 201 -26.97 -16.73 5.28
N ARG A 202 -25.84 -17.12 4.71
CA ARG A 202 -24.82 -18.00 5.31
C ARG A 202 -23.60 -17.25 5.88
N ALA A 203 -23.57 -15.93 5.78
CA ALA A 203 -22.48 -15.13 6.31
C ALA A 203 -22.88 -14.62 7.70
N ILE A 204 -22.18 -15.09 8.72
CA ILE A 204 -22.31 -14.50 10.07
C ILE A 204 -21.53 -13.19 10.01
N VAL A 205 -22.24 -12.08 9.88
CA VAL A 205 -21.65 -10.74 9.98
C VAL A 205 -21.63 -10.38 11.45
N SER A 206 -20.48 -10.41 12.09
CA SER A 206 -20.34 -9.93 13.48
C SER A 206 -19.83 -8.49 13.47
N ASP A 207 -20.72 -7.56 13.83
CA ASP A 207 -20.32 -6.20 14.23
C ASP A 207 -19.80 -6.25 15.67
N ILE A 208 -18.54 -6.62 15.86
CA ILE A 208 -17.91 -6.50 17.19
C ILE A 208 -17.48 -5.06 17.38
N ALA A 209 -18.28 -4.30 18.13
CA ALA A 209 -17.93 -3.00 18.65
C ALA A 209 -16.87 -3.18 19.76
N GLY A 210 -15.61 -2.85 19.48
CA GLY A 210 -14.58 -3.02 20.51
C GLY A 210 -13.33 -2.14 20.34
N THR A 211 -12.97 -1.77 19.12
CA THR A 211 -11.86 -0.85 18.89
C THR A 211 -12.22 0.16 17.79
N THR A 212 -11.94 1.41 18.01
CA THR A 212 -12.32 2.55 17.15
C THR A 212 -11.76 2.48 15.72
N ARG A 213 -10.83 1.54 15.41
CA ARG A 213 -10.25 1.32 14.08
C ARG A 213 -10.91 0.17 13.29
N ASP A 214 -11.48 -0.83 13.95
CA ASP A 214 -12.05 -2.03 13.33
C ASP A 214 -13.51 -1.91 12.94
N ALA A 215 -14.18 -0.82 13.32
CA ALA A 215 -15.58 -0.53 12.96
C ALA A 215 -15.85 -0.39 11.44
N THR A 216 -14.80 -0.43 10.63
CA THR A 216 -14.86 -0.32 9.16
C THR A 216 -14.71 -1.66 8.44
N ASP A 217 -14.35 -2.72 9.13
CA ASP A 217 -14.10 -4.05 8.56
C ASP A 217 -15.35 -4.93 8.63
N THR A 218 -15.47 -5.89 7.72
CA THR A 218 -16.59 -6.84 7.71
C THR A 218 -16.06 -8.26 7.85
N ARG A 219 -16.45 -8.95 8.92
CA ARG A 219 -16.14 -10.37 9.14
C ARG A 219 -17.19 -11.25 8.50
N ILE A 220 -16.75 -12.31 7.83
CA ILE A 220 -17.58 -13.27 7.12
C ILE A 220 -17.05 -14.66 7.40
N GLU A 221 -17.91 -15.56 7.80
CA GLU A 221 -17.60 -16.97 7.96
C GLU A 221 -18.48 -17.80 7.02
N ASN A 222 -17.87 -18.70 6.26
CA ASN A 222 -18.54 -19.60 5.34
C ASN A 222 -17.80 -20.94 5.25
N GLN A 223 -18.25 -21.82 4.34
CA GLN A 223 -17.67 -23.15 4.15
C GLN A 223 -16.19 -23.16 3.71
N TYR A 224 -15.66 -22.04 3.22
CA TYR A 224 -14.28 -21.89 2.77
C TYR A 224 -13.34 -21.33 3.84
N GLY A 225 -13.88 -20.83 4.96
CA GLY A 225 -13.13 -20.29 6.08
C GLY A 225 -13.70 -19.02 6.66
N LYS A 226 -12.85 -18.37 7.47
CA LYS A 226 -13.14 -17.08 8.10
C LYS A 226 -12.37 -15.98 7.40
N PHE A 227 -13.06 -14.90 7.05
CA PHE A 227 -12.52 -13.79 6.27
C PHE A 227 -12.83 -12.46 6.96
N THR A 228 -11.87 -11.55 6.93
CA THR A 228 -12.07 -10.16 7.33
C THR A 228 -11.81 -9.24 6.14
N PHE A 229 -12.89 -8.67 5.59
CA PHE A 229 -12.80 -7.69 4.51
C PHE A 229 -12.52 -6.30 5.08
N ILE A 230 -11.38 -5.72 4.69
CA ILE A 230 -10.81 -4.49 5.27
C ILE A 230 -11.42 -3.25 4.63
N ASP A 231 -11.68 -2.21 5.44
CA ASP A 231 -12.17 -0.88 5.04
C ASP A 231 -13.49 -0.91 4.23
N THR A 232 -14.40 -1.80 4.57
CA THR A 232 -15.68 -1.93 3.84
C THR A 232 -16.60 -0.73 4.04
N ALA A 233 -16.57 -0.04 5.17
CA ALA A 233 -17.36 1.18 5.40
C ALA A 233 -16.95 2.33 4.47
N GLY A 234 -15.66 2.45 4.17
CA GLY A 234 -15.18 3.40 3.18
C GLY A 234 -15.60 3.06 1.76
N ILE A 235 -15.75 1.78 1.45
CA ILE A 235 -16.28 1.30 0.17
C ILE A 235 -17.79 1.59 0.07
N ARG A 236 -18.54 1.49 1.18
CA ARG A 236 -20.02 1.71 1.23
C ARG A 236 -20.43 3.20 1.18
N ARG A 237 -19.66 4.12 1.78
CA ARG A 237 -20.01 5.55 1.90
C ARG A 237 -19.90 6.36 0.59
N LYS A 238 -19.77 5.72 -0.57
CA LYS A 238 -19.72 6.40 -1.86
C LYS A 238 -21.05 6.96 -2.27
N SER A 239 -21.19 8.28 -2.25
CA SER A 239 -22.10 8.90 -3.23
C SER A 239 -21.94 10.40 -3.37
N LYS A 240 -20.99 11.16 -3.23
CA LYS A 240 -21.09 12.63 -3.56
C LYS A 240 -19.78 13.43 -3.65
N VAL A 241 -18.65 12.91 -4.10
CA VAL A 241 -17.50 13.80 -4.34
C VAL A 241 -16.77 13.43 -5.64
N THR A 242 -16.64 14.37 -6.54
CA THR A 242 -16.00 14.30 -7.85
C THR A 242 -14.48 14.53 -7.76
N ASP A 243 -13.70 14.05 -8.71
CA ASP A 243 -12.28 14.30 -9.10
C ASP A 243 -11.14 14.26 -8.03
N ALA A 244 -11.31 14.78 -6.81
CA ALA A 244 -10.40 14.55 -5.69
C ALA A 244 -10.41 13.08 -5.20
N ILE A 245 -11.38 12.30 -5.68
CA ILE A 245 -11.69 10.93 -5.27
C ILE A 245 -10.62 9.94 -5.74
N GLU A 246 -9.94 10.18 -6.86
CA GLU A 246 -9.04 9.21 -7.46
C GLU A 246 -7.78 9.00 -6.62
N LYS A 247 -7.11 10.09 -6.26
CA LYS A 247 -5.90 10.06 -5.40
C LYS A 247 -6.23 9.60 -3.97
N TYR A 248 -7.38 10.00 -3.45
CA TYR A 248 -7.93 9.49 -2.19
C TYR A 248 -8.16 7.98 -2.21
N SER A 249 -8.65 7.45 -3.33
CA SER A 249 -8.84 6.01 -3.52
C SER A 249 -7.52 5.23 -3.46
N ILE A 250 -6.41 5.79 -3.96
CA ILE A 250 -5.07 5.17 -3.94
C ILE A 250 -4.52 5.09 -2.51
N ILE A 251 -4.63 6.16 -1.71
CA ILE A 251 -4.17 6.15 -0.32
C ILE A 251 -4.92 5.11 0.49
N ARG A 252 -6.25 5.07 0.37
CA ARG A 252 -7.07 4.06 1.05
C ARG A 252 -6.77 2.64 0.60
N ALA A 253 -6.58 2.44 -0.72
CA ALA A 253 -6.17 1.16 -1.26
C ALA A 253 -4.84 0.71 -0.64
N ARG A 254 -3.86 1.60 -0.52
CA ARG A 254 -2.57 1.29 0.10
C ARG A 254 -2.71 0.89 1.56
N THR A 255 -3.46 1.65 2.36
CA THR A 255 -3.69 1.32 3.77
C THR A 255 -4.43 -0.01 3.95
N ALA A 256 -5.44 -0.28 3.11
CA ALA A 256 -6.16 -1.55 3.13
C ALA A 256 -5.26 -2.72 2.73
N VAL A 257 -4.47 -2.56 1.66
CA VAL A 257 -3.51 -3.56 1.18
C VAL A 257 -2.48 -3.88 2.26
N GLU A 258 -1.98 -2.89 2.98
CA GLU A 258 -0.99 -3.10 4.03
C GLU A 258 -1.47 -4.05 5.13
N ARG A 259 -2.75 -3.93 5.53
CA ARG A 259 -3.38 -4.79 6.55
C ARG A 259 -3.80 -6.17 6.01
N ALA A 260 -3.92 -6.32 4.69
CA ALA A 260 -4.42 -7.54 4.06
C ALA A 260 -3.36 -8.64 3.95
N ASN A 261 -3.84 -9.89 3.90
CA ASN A 261 -3.08 -11.05 3.46
C ASN A 261 -3.24 -11.27 1.95
N VAL A 262 -4.48 -11.09 1.45
CA VAL A 262 -4.85 -11.28 0.04
C VAL A 262 -5.53 -10.03 -0.49
N CYS A 263 -5.15 -9.61 -1.69
CA CYS A 263 -5.73 -8.48 -2.41
C CYS A 263 -6.58 -8.99 -3.57
N VAL A 264 -7.84 -8.58 -3.58
CA VAL A 264 -8.80 -8.79 -4.66
C VAL A 264 -8.77 -7.54 -5.54
N ILE A 265 -8.12 -7.64 -6.70
CA ILE A 265 -7.95 -6.57 -7.68
C ILE A 265 -9.10 -6.62 -8.67
N MET A 266 -10.07 -5.71 -8.52
CA MET A 266 -11.27 -5.71 -9.36
C MET A 266 -11.09 -4.86 -10.61
N ILE A 267 -11.42 -5.44 -11.77
CA ILE A 267 -11.50 -4.77 -13.06
C ILE A 267 -12.92 -4.87 -13.64
N ASP A 268 -13.28 -3.96 -14.54
CA ASP A 268 -14.55 -3.92 -15.22
C ASP A 268 -14.46 -4.67 -16.56
N ALA A 269 -15.23 -5.73 -16.71
CA ALA A 269 -15.24 -6.54 -17.93
C ALA A 269 -15.70 -5.75 -19.18
N THR A 270 -16.51 -4.70 -19.00
CA THR A 270 -17.04 -3.90 -20.10
C THR A 270 -16.04 -2.87 -20.63
N GLU A 271 -15.13 -2.41 -19.77
CA GLU A 271 -14.09 -1.44 -20.13
C GLU A 271 -12.75 -2.12 -20.48
N GLY A 272 -12.51 -3.30 -19.91
CA GLY A 272 -11.24 -4.01 -20.01
C GLY A 272 -10.16 -3.42 -19.10
N PHE A 273 -8.90 -3.79 -19.35
CA PHE A 273 -7.74 -3.33 -18.60
C PHE A 273 -7.37 -1.89 -18.95
N THR A 274 -7.03 -1.11 -17.95
CA THR A 274 -6.63 0.30 -18.09
C THR A 274 -5.34 0.58 -17.31
N GLU A 275 -4.66 1.68 -17.64
CA GLU A 275 -3.46 2.13 -16.92
C GLU A 275 -3.71 2.32 -15.40
N GLN A 276 -4.93 2.75 -15.04
CA GLN A 276 -5.32 2.91 -13.64
C GLN A 276 -5.41 1.56 -12.91
N ASP A 277 -5.86 0.51 -13.59
CA ASP A 277 -5.89 -0.85 -13.03
C ASP A 277 -4.46 -1.36 -12.79
N SER A 278 -3.50 -1.04 -13.68
CA SER A 278 -2.08 -1.35 -13.49
C SER A 278 -1.51 -0.66 -12.25
N LYS A 279 -1.79 0.63 -12.06
CA LYS A 279 -1.32 1.38 -10.87
C LYS A 279 -1.86 0.78 -9.56
N VAL A 280 -3.14 0.44 -9.54
CA VAL A 280 -3.77 -0.16 -8.35
C VAL A 280 -3.22 -1.57 -8.08
N ALA A 281 -3.00 -2.38 -9.11
CA ALA A 281 -2.41 -3.70 -9.00
C ALA A 281 -0.95 -3.63 -8.51
N GLY A 282 -0.19 -2.63 -8.95
CA GLY A 282 1.17 -2.35 -8.51
C GLY A 282 1.29 -2.17 -6.99
N ILE A 283 0.30 -1.53 -6.35
CA ILE A 283 0.28 -1.36 -4.88
C ILE A 283 0.31 -2.72 -4.15
N ALA A 284 -0.49 -3.68 -4.60
CA ALA A 284 -0.54 -5.01 -3.99
C ALA A 284 0.75 -5.79 -4.22
N LEU A 285 1.33 -5.68 -5.42
CA LEU A 285 2.59 -6.31 -5.80
C LEU A 285 3.77 -5.79 -4.98
N ASP A 286 3.90 -4.46 -4.83
CA ASP A 286 4.98 -3.81 -4.08
C ASP A 286 4.94 -4.20 -2.60
N GLN A 287 3.75 -4.34 -2.03
CA GLN A 287 3.55 -4.81 -0.65
C GLN A 287 3.76 -6.33 -0.49
N GLY A 288 3.93 -7.07 -1.59
CA GLY A 288 4.16 -8.51 -1.55
C GLY A 288 2.95 -9.33 -1.11
N LYS A 289 1.74 -8.84 -1.35
CA LYS A 289 0.49 -9.50 -0.93
C LYS A 289 0.08 -10.59 -1.90
N GLY A 290 -0.69 -11.58 -1.42
CA GLY A 290 -1.42 -12.49 -2.29
C GLY A 290 -2.37 -11.71 -3.20
N CYS A 291 -2.45 -12.03 -4.49
CA CYS A 291 -3.20 -11.28 -5.48
C CYS A 291 -4.13 -12.16 -6.29
N ILE A 292 -5.36 -11.70 -6.46
CA ILE A 292 -6.37 -12.30 -7.34
C ILE A 292 -6.93 -11.19 -8.22
N VAL A 293 -6.94 -11.37 -9.52
CA VAL A 293 -7.58 -10.44 -10.45
C VAL A 293 -9.02 -10.87 -10.69
N VAL A 294 -9.97 -10.00 -10.32
CA VAL A 294 -11.39 -10.26 -10.42
C VAL A 294 -12.01 -9.43 -11.54
N VAL A 295 -12.46 -10.12 -12.57
CA VAL A 295 -13.16 -9.55 -13.72
C VAL A 295 -14.65 -9.50 -13.38
N ASN A 296 -15.12 -8.32 -12.99
CA ASN A 296 -16.50 -8.07 -12.58
C ASN A 296 -17.36 -7.55 -13.73
N LYS A 297 -18.67 -7.52 -13.54
CA LYS A 297 -19.71 -7.19 -14.54
C LYS A 297 -19.72 -8.18 -15.71
N TRP A 298 -19.32 -9.43 -15.46
CA TRP A 298 -19.31 -10.46 -16.49
C TRP A 298 -20.69 -10.77 -17.06
N ASP A 299 -21.76 -10.38 -16.37
CA ASP A 299 -23.15 -10.45 -16.85
C ASP A 299 -23.45 -9.48 -18.01
N ALA A 300 -22.71 -8.39 -18.10
CA ALA A 300 -22.90 -7.35 -19.13
C ALA A 300 -22.10 -7.60 -20.42
N VAL A 301 -21.22 -8.60 -20.45
CA VAL A 301 -20.42 -8.96 -21.63
C VAL A 301 -21.23 -9.90 -22.52
N GLU A 302 -21.30 -9.62 -23.83
CA GLU A 302 -21.82 -10.55 -24.83
C GLU A 302 -20.89 -11.75 -24.92
N LYS A 303 -21.46 -12.97 -24.90
CA LYS A 303 -20.69 -14.21 -24.75
C LYS A 303 -20.96 -15.17 -25.88
N ASP A 304 -19.90 -15.67 -26.44
CA ASP A 304 -19.87 -16.89 -27.24
C ASP A 304 -19.06 -17.99 -26.52
N GLY A 305 -18.85 -19.12 -27.19
CA GLY A 305 -18.12 -20.26 -26.60
C GLY A 305 -16.64 -19.97 -26.28
N ASN A 306 -16.03 -18.94 -26.86
CA ASN A 306 -14.61 -18.62 -26.75
C ASN A 306 -14.33 -17.35 -25.93
N THR A 307 -15.33 -16.49 -25.75
CA THR A 307 -15.18 -15.15 -25.14
C THR A 307 -14.35 -15.16 -23.84
N MET A 308 -14.57 -16.10 -22.94
CA MET A 308 -13.84 -16.16 -21.68
C MET A 308 -12.36 -16.50 -21.88
N ARG A 309 -12.05 -17.38 -22.83
CA ARG A 309 -10.67 -17.77 -23.13
C ARG A 309 -9.91 -16.60 -23.76
N GLU A 310 -10.50 -15.95 -24.76
CA GLU A 310 -9.90 -14.82 -25.46
C GLU A 310 -9.70 -13.63 -24.51
N TYR A 311 -10.68 -13.38 -23.66
CA TYR A 311 -10.56 -12.32 -22.64
C TYR A 311 -9.44 -12.60 -21.66
N LYS A 312 -9.30 -13.88 -21.21
CA LYS A 312 -8.22 -14.29 -20.31
C LYS A 312 -6.85 -14.16 -20.97
N GLU A 313 -6.70 -14.61 -22.21
CA GLU A 313 -5.45 -14.50 -23.00
C GLU A 313 -5.01 -13.02 -23.12
N LYS A 314 -5.96 -12.11 -23.39
CA LYS A 314 -5.69 -10.67 -23.41
C LYS A 314 -5.22 -10.15 -22.07
N LEU A 315 -5.91 -10.52 -20.98
CA LEU A 315 -5.51 -10.12 -19.63
C LEU A 315 -4.15 -10.66 -19.22
N GLU A 316 -3.76 -11.86 -19.64
CA GLU A 316 -2.43 -12.42 -19.36
C GLU A 316 -1.31 -11.59 -20.01
N VAL A 317 -1.58 -10.93 -21.13
CA VAL A 317 -0.66 -9.96 -21.75
C VAL A 317 -0.65 -8.65 -20.97
N ASP A 318 -1.82 -8.12 -20.62
CA ASP A 318 -1.98 -6.85 -19.92
C ASP A 318 -1.38 -6.92 -18.49
N PHE A 319 -1.57 -8.05 -17.80
CA PHE A 319 -1.00 -8.34 -16.47
C PHE A 319 0.33 -9.12 -16.53
N ALA A 320 1.14 -8.93 -17.58
CA ALA A 320 2.41 -9.63 -17.74
C ALA A 320 3.38 -9.46 -16.54
N PHE A 321 3.23 -8.37 -15.77
CA PHE A 321 3.97 -8.09 -14.55
C PHE A 321 3.48 -8.89 -13.32
N MET A 322 2.28 -9.52 -13.40
CA MET A 322 1.64 -10.31 -12.34
C MET A 322 1.14 -11.67 -12.85
N LYS A 323 1.91 -12.35 -13.67
CA LYS A 323 1.53 -13.65 -14.28
C LYS A 323 1.16 -14.74 -13.27
N PHE A 324 1.56 -14.59 -12.02
CA PHE A 324 1.23 -15.50 -10.94
C PHE A 324 -0.20 -15.34 -10.42
N ALA A 325 -0.87 -14.21 -10.70
CA ALA A 325 -2.19 -13.92 -10.16
C ALA A 325 -3.28 -14.65 -10.97
N PRO A 326 -4.15 -15.44 -10.33
CA PRO A 326 -5.27 -16.08 -10.99
C PRO A 326 -6.36 -15.08 -11.37
N PHE A 327 -7.12 -15.39 -12.43
CA PHE A 327 -8.25 -14.61 -12.88
C PHE A 327 -9.57 -15.29 -12.47
N VAL A 328 -10.48 -14.52 -11.86
CA VAL A 328 -11.82 -14.96 -11.48
C VAL A 328 -12.86 -14.06 -12.13
N PHE A 329 -13.75 -14.63 -12.94
CA PHE A 329 -14.81 -13.91 -13.62
C PHE A 329 -16.10 -13.99 -12.81
N ILE A 330 -16.63 -12.84 -12.36
CA ILE A 330 -17.82 -12.75 -11.51
C ILE A 330 -18.85 -11.74 -12.02
N SER A 331 -20.05 -11.83 -11.46
CA SER A 331 -20.99 -10.71 -11.44
C SER A 331 -21.39 -10.42 -10.00
N ALA A 332 -20.89 -9.31 -9.46
CA ALA A 332 -21.29 -8.85 -8.14
C ALA A 332 -22.80 -8.49 -8.08
N LYS A 333 -23.38 -8.10 -9.22
CA LYS A 333 -24.81 -7.76 -9.35
C LYS A 333 -25.70 -9.01 -9.22
N THR A 334 -25.39 -10.07 -9.95
CA THR A 334 -26.21 -11.28 -9.98
C THR A 334 -25.80 -12.31 -8.93
N GLY A 335 -24.57 -12.21 -8.38
CA GLY A 335 -23.97 -13.19 -7.47
C GLY A 335 -23.25 -14.34 -8.19
N GLN A 336 -23.19 -14.30 -9.53
CA GLN A 336 -22.58 -15.36 -10.31
C GLN A 336 -21.08 -15.54 -9.95
N ARG A 337 -20.69 -16.76 -9.56
CA ARG A 337 -19.33 -17.19 -9.24
C ARG A 337 -18.66 -16.46 -8.05
N VAL A 338 -19.43 -15.79 -7.21
CA VAL A 338 -18.88 -15.16 -5.99
C VAL A 338 -18.32 -16.21 -5.02
N ASP A 339 -18.93 -17.41 -4.95
CA ASP A 339 -18.41 -18.51 -4.12
C ASP A 339 -17.02 -18.97 -4.56
N ARG A 340 -16.75 -18.97 -5.87
CA ARG A 340 -15.39 -19.26 -6.39
C ARG A 340 -14.35 -18.25 -5.97
N LEU A 341 -14.75 -17.01 -5.69
CA LEU A 341 -13.84 -16.00 -5.17
C LEU A 341 -13.35 -16.37 -3.77
N PHE A 342 -14.25 -16.84 -2.89
CA PHE A 342 -13.85 -17.29 -1.54
C PHE A 342 -12.90 -18.49 -1.57
N GLU A 343 -13.22 -19.48 -2.41
CA GLU A 343 -12.34 -20.62 -2.65
C GLU A 343 -10.94 -20.17 -3.08
N GLN A 344 -10.89 -19.24 -4.04
CA GLN A 344 -9.62 -18.74 -4.55
C GLN A 344 -8.85 -17.89 -3.53
N ILE A 345 -9.54 -17.11 -2.68
CA ILE A 345 -8.91 -16.36 -1.58
C ILE A 345 -8.23 -17.32 -0.59
N ALA A 346 -8.95 -18.36 -0.16
CA ALA A 346 -8.39 -19.36 0.74
C ALA A 346 -7.19 -20.09 0.12
N TYR A 347 -7.29 -20.45 -1.17
CA TYR A 347 -6.20 -21.10 -1.90
C TYR A 347 -4.96 -20.21 -1.99
N VAL A 348 -5.09 -18.95 -2.42
CA VAL A 348 -3.97 -18.00 -2.53
C VAL A 348 -3.33 -17.73 -1.17
N TYR A 349 -4.14 -17.64 -0.12
CA TYR A 349 -3.62 -17.50 1.23
C TYR A 349 -2.77 -18.71 1.64
N ALA A 350 -3.26 -19.91 1.40
CA ALA A 350 -2.51 -21.15 1.67
C ALA A 350 -1.19 -21.21 0.86
N GLN A 351 -1.20 -20.75 -0.40
CA GLN A 351 0.02 -20.65 -1.22
C GLN A 351 1.01 -19.64 -0.64
N SER A 352 0.52 -18.49 -0.15
CA SER A 352 1.38 -17.43 0.40
C SER A 352 2.02 -17.81 1.75
N THR A 353 1.35 -18.65 2.54
CA THR A 353 1.80 -19.10 3.86
C THR A 353 2.60 -20.41 3.81
N MET A 354 2.76 -21.00 2.63
CA MET A 354 3.44 -22.28 2.45
C MET A 354 4.89 -22.24 2.94
N ARG A 355 5.24 -23.16 3.84
CA ARG A 355 6.63 -23.42 4.27
C ARG A 355 7.23 -24.59 3.51
N ILE A 356 8.36 -24.33 2.87
CA ILE A 356 9.11 -25.30 2.09
C ILE A 356 10.41 -25.61 2.84
N SER A 357 10.70 -26.89 3.05
CA SER A 357 11.91 -27.30 3.75
C SER A 357 13.17 -26.99 2.93
N THR A 358 14.25 -26.62 3.62
CA THR A 358 15.55 -26.31 3.00
C THR A 358 16.07 -27.48 2.15
N GLY A 359 15.81 -28.73 2.56
CA GLY A 359 16.20 -29.92 1.80
C GLY A 359 15.56 -29.97 0.41
N LYS A 360 14.21 -29.81 0.34
CA LYS A 360 13.46 -29.77 -0.93
C LYS A 360 13.89 -28.60 -1.82
N LEU A 361 14.14 -27.43 -1.22
CA LEU A 361 14.62 -26.27 -1.96
C LEU A 361 15.97 -26.55 -2.63
N ASN A 362 16.92 -27.16 -1.91
CA ASN A 362 18.24 -27.43 -2.46
C ASN A 362 18.26 -28.60 -3.46
N GLU A 363 17.32 -29.54 -3.35
CA GLU A 363 17.10 -30.56 -4.38
C GLU A 363 16.70 -29.93 -5.71
N ILE A 364 15.72 -29.00 -5.68
CA ILE A 364 15.28 -28.24 -6.87
C ILE A 364 16.41 -27.37 -7.41
N LEU A 365 17.12 -26.67 -6.53
CA LEU A 365 18.27 -25.85 -6.92
C LEU A 365 19.33 -26.71 -7.64
N GLY A 366 19.63 -27.89 -7.13
CA GLY A 366 20.55 -28.81 -7.76
C GLY A 366 20.09 -29.25 -9.15
N ALA A 367 18.81 -29.64 -9.30
CA ALA A 367 18.22 -30.01 -10.58
C ALA A 367 18.20 -28.80 -11.56
N ALA A 368 17.81 -27.62 -11.10
CA ALA A 368 17.77 -26.42 -11.93
C ALA A 368 19.16 -26.00 -12.43
N THR A 369 20.17 -26.00 -11.56
CA THR A 369 21.56 -25.64 -11.93
C THR A 369 22.23 -26.69 -12.82
N ALA A 370 21.83 -27.94 -12.73
CA ALA A 370 22.27 -29.00 -13.65
C ALA A 370 21.64 -28.83 -15.05
N ARG A 371 20.36 -28.44 -15.12
CA ARG A 371 19.62 -28.23 -16.37
C ARG A 371 20.08 -26.96 -17.13
N VAL A 372 20.20 -25.88 -16.42
CA VAL A 372 20.70 -24.58 -16.95
C VAL A 372 21.84 -24.09 -16.07
N GLN A 373 23.04 -24.14 -16.62
CA GLN A 373 24.22 -23.76 -15.87
C GLN A 373 24.18 -22.27 -15.47
N PRO A 374 24.60 -21.92 -14.23
CA PRO A 374 24.70 -20.56 -13.79
C PRO A 374 25.57 -19.68 -14.70
N PRO A 375 25.23 -18.38 -14.88
CA PRO A 375 25.92 -17.48 -15.79
C PRO A 375 27.38 -17.28 -15.41
N THR A 376 28.17 -16.92 -16.42
CA THR A 376 29.59 -16.56 -16.28
C THR A 376 29.80 -15.17 -16.84
N ASP A 377 30.45 -14.29 -16.08
CA ASP A 377 30.88 -12.97 -16.52
C ASP A 377 32.38 -12.79 -16.27
N LYS A 378 33.11 -12.27 -17.28
CA LYS A 378 34.55 -12.01 -17.23
C LYS A 378 35.37 -13.19 -16.65
N GLY A 379 35.04 -14.42 -17.04
CA GLY A 379 35.70 -15.64 -16.59
C GLY A 379 35.31 -16.09 -15.16
N LYS A 380 34.47 -15.35 -14.44
CA LYS A 380 33.96 -15.75 -13.13
C LYS A 380 32.56 -16.33 -13.28
N ARG A 381 32.36 -17.56 -12.83
CA ARG A 381 31.08 -18.24 -12.85
C ARG A 381 30.32 -18.01 -11.56
N LEU A 382 29.00 -17.75 -11.67
CA LEU A 382 28.11 -17.76 -10.53
C LEU A 382 28.09 -19.15 -9.86
N LYS A 383 28.31 -19.17 -8.56
CA LYS A 383 28.23 -20.35 -7.72
C LYS A 383 27.13 -20.13 -6.69
N ILE A 384 26.09 -20.92 -6.72
CA ILE A 384 25.02 -20.90 -5.70
C ILE A 384 25.30 -22.07 -4.76
N TYR A 385 25.56 -21.78 -3.50
CA TYR A 385 25.93 -22.80 -2.51
C TYR A 385 24.70 -23.51 -1.97
N TYR A 386 23.68 -22.76 -1.62
CA TYR A 386 22.39 -23.28 -1.16
C TYR A 386 21.36 -22.15 -1.15
N MET A 387 20.08 -22.54 -1.01
CA MET A 387 18.98 -21.58 -0.75
C MET A 387 18.13 -22.04 0.43
N THR A 388 17.48 -21.09 1.07
CA THR A 388 16.55 -21.32 2.18
C THR A 388 15.38 -20.36 2.10
N GLN A 389 14.25 -20.70 2.71
CA GLN A 389 13.11 -19.81 2.84
C GLN A 389 13.21 -19.03 4.15
N ALA A 390 13.34 -17.70 4.06
CA ALA A 390 13.44 -16.82 5.22
C ALA A 390 12.07 -16.48 5.80
N SER A 391 11.08 -16.20 4.95
CA SER A 391 9.74 -15.79 5.39
C SER A 391 8.65 -16.33 4.46
N VAL A 392 7.41 -16.21 4.92
CA VAL A 392 6.17 -16.38 4.16
C VAL A 392 5.48 -15.01 4.08
N CYS A 393 4.47 -14.86 3.23
CA CYS A 393 3.66 -13.65 3.06
C CYS A 393 4.47 -12.35 2.81
N PRO A 394 5.26 -12.26 1.73
CA PRO A 394 5.41 -13.21 0.63
C PRO A 394 6.48 -14.27 0.89
N PRO A 395 6.42 -15.42 0.20
CA PRO A 395 7.49 -16.39 0.18
C PRO A 395 8.81 -15.73 -0.23
N THR A 396 9.79 -15.72 0.69
CA THR A 396 11.07 -15.05 0.48
C THR A 396 12.19 -16.08 0.56
N PHE A 397 12.94 -16.22 -0.51
CA PHE A 397 14.05 -17.16 -0.61
C PHE A 397 15.39 -16.43 -0.56
N VAL A 398 16.29 -16.91 0.27
CA VAL A 398 17.66 -16.40 0.39
C VAL A 398 18.59 -17.34 -0.34
N PHE A 399 19.34 -16.80 -1.30
CA PHE A 399 20.37 -17.51 -2.04
C PHE A 399 21.75 -17.10 -1.53
N PHE A 400 22.56 -18.07 -1.17
CA PHE A 400 23.94 -17.84 -0.77
C PHE A 400 24.86 -18.14 -1.95
N VAL A 401 25.55 -17.11 -2.42
CA VAL A 401 26.33 -17.12 -3.64
C VAL A 401 27.78 -16.69 -3.41
N ASN A 402 28.66 -16.95 -4.40
CA ASN A 402 30.03 -16.45 -4.37
C ASN A 402 30.14 -14.94 -4.73
N ASN A 403 29.25 -14.44 -5.58
CA ASN A 403 29.21 -13.03 -5.98
C ASN A 403 27.79 -12.66 -6.43
N ALA A 404 27.19 -11.68 -5.77
CA ALA A 404 25.82 -11.24 -6.03
C ALA A 404 25.67 -10.57 -7.41
N GLN A 405 26.69 -9.86 -7.90
CA GLN A 405 26.67 -9.19 -9.20
C GLN A 405 26.52 -10.18 -10.39
N LEU A 406 26.90 -11.46 -10.21
CA LEU A 406 26.73 -12.49 -11.21
C LEU A 406 25.31 -13.06 -11.26
N PHE A 407 24.47 -12.76 -10.28
CA PHE A 407 23.08 -13.23 -10.19
C PHE A 407 22.15 -12.38 -11.05
N HIS A 408 22.27 -12.51 -12.38
CA HIS A 408 21.51 -11.72 -13.33
C HIS A 408 20.00 -11.98 -13.27
N PHE A 409 19.20 -10.97 -13.57
CA PHE A 409 17.72 -11.01 -13.56
C PHE A 409 17.14 -12.17 -14.38
N SER A 410 17.72 -12.49 -15.54
CA SER A 410 17.26 -13.60 -16.37
C SER A 410 17.39 -14.96 -15.67
N TYR A 411 18.49 -15.17 -14.92
CA TYR A 411 18.71 -16.41 -14.17
C TYR A 411 17.84 -16.48 -12.92
N GLN A 412 17.63 -15.32 -12.27
CA GLN A 412 16.66 -15.18 -11.17
C GLN A 412 15.26 -15.62 -11.62
N ARG A 413 14.81 -15.12 -12.77
CA ARG A 413 13.50 -15.46 -13.35
C ARG A 413 13.40 -16.95 -13.71
N TYR A 414 14.48 -17.53 -14.22
CA TYR A 414 14.53 -18.97 -14.49
C TYR A 414 14.35 -19.78 -13.20
N LEU A 415 15.08 -19.45 -12.12
CA LEU A 415 14.96 -20.15 -10.84
C LEU A 415 13.58 -19.95 -10.21
N GLU A 416 12.99 -18.76 -10.32
CA GLU A 416 11.62 -18.52 -9.87
C GLU A 416 10.63 -19.44 -10.60
N ASN A 417 10.75 -19.58 -11.91
CA ASN A 417 9.89 -20.47 -12.70
C ASN A 417 10.06 -21.94 -12.27
N GLN A 418 11.28 -22.38 -11.96
CA GLN A 418 11.52 -23.75 -11.48
C GLN A 418 10.89 -24.00 -10.09
N ILE A 419 10.96 -23.02 -9.19
CA ILE A 419 10.30 -23.09 -7.88
C ILE A 419 8.78 -23.14 -8.04
N ARG A 420 8.21 -22.29 -8.92
CA ARG A 420 6.77 -22.28 -9.21
C ARG A 420 6.28 -23.54 -9.88
N GLU A 421 7.06 -24.11 -10.78
CA GLU A 421 6.73 -25.39 -11.46
C GLU A 421 6.51 -26.54 -10.46
N VAL A 422 7.29 -26.56 -9.37
CA VAL A 422 7.23 -27.63 -8.37
C VAL A 422 6.24 -27.34 -7.24
N PHE A 423 6.19 -26.10 -6.75
CA PHE A 423 5.38 -25.75 -5.56
C PHE A 423 4.10 -24.98 -5.86
N GLY A 424 3.88 -24.55 -7.11
CA GLY A 424 2.76 -23.70 -7.49
C GLY A 424 3.03 -22.24 -7.15
N LEU A 425 2.84 -21.85 -5.89
CA LEU A 425 2.92 -20.45 -5.42
C LEU A 425 2.05 -19.51 -6.25
N GLU A 426 0.90 -20.02 -6.73
CA GLU A 426 -0.08 -19.26 -7.49
C GLU A 426 -0.69 -18.16 -6.61
N GLY A 427 -0.92 -17.01 -7.20
CA GLY A 427 -1.50 -15.86 -6.51
C GLY A 427 -0.55 -15.14 -5.58
N THR A 428 0.69 -15.60 -5.37
CA THR A 428 1.64 -14.92 -4.47
C THR A 428 2.92 -14.50 -5.18
N PRO A 429 3.38 -13.25 -4.99
CA PRO A 429 4.70 -12.83 -5.45
C PRO A 429 5.80 -13.56 -4.67
N VAL A 430 6.94 -13.77 -5.31
CA VAL A 430 8.12 -14.38 -4.70
C VAL A 430 9.22 -13.34 -4.58
N ARG A 431 9.90 -13.28 -3.43
CA ARG A 431 11.05 -12.41 -3.21
C ARG A 431 12.33 -13.23 -3.13
N PHE A 432 13.38 -12.73 -3.79
CA PHE A 432 14.72 -13.29 -3.70
C PHE A 432 15.65 -12.31 -3.01
N ILE A 433 16.41 -12.82 -2.04
CA ILE A 433 17.47 -12.10 -1.36
C ILE A 433 18.77 -12.82 -1.70
N ILE A 434 19.70 -12.09 -2.29
CA ILE A 434 21.01 -12.62 -2.67
C ILE A 434 22.02 -12.21 -1.61
N ARG A 435 22.71 -13.18 -1.01
CA ARG A 435 23.75 -12.96 -0.02
C ARG A 435 25.05 -13.57 -0.47
N GLU A 436 26.11 -12.81 -0.43
CA GLU A 436 27.46 -13.34 -0.62
C GLU A 436 27.88 -14.12 0.63
N ARG A 437 28.37 -15.32 0.41
CA ARG A 437 29.02 -16.06 1.47
C ARG A 437 30.41 -15.46 1.63
N GLY A 438 30.59 -14.62 2.67
CA GLY A 438 31.90 -14.09 3.02
C GLY A 438 32.91 -15.25 3.11
N GLU A 439 34.04 -15.10 2.45
CA GLU A 439 35.20 -15.94 2.72
C GLU A 439 35.51 -15.73 4.21
N GLY A 440 35.21 -16.73 5.02
CA GLY A 440 35.53 -16.69 6.43
C GLY A 440 37.03 -16.36 6.54
N LYS A 441 37.33 -15.22 7.19
CA LYS A 441 38.69 -14.99 7.66
C LYS A 441 39.07 -16.23 8.47
N LYS A 442 40.01 -16.99 7.91
CA LYS A 442 40.77 -17.99 8.65
C LYS A 442 41.51 -17.32 9.80
#